data_b208fbe0b85ebf7bf18a5c7d52e39019
#
_entry.id   b208fbe0b85ebf7bf18a5c7d52e39019
#
_cell.length_a   1.000
_cell.length_b   1.000
_cell.length_c   1.000
_cell.angle_alpha   90.00
_cell.angle_beta   90.00
_cell.angle_gamma   90.00
#
_symmetry.space_group_name_H-M   'P 1'
#
loop_
_entity.id
_entity.type
_entity.pdbx_description
1 polymer ?
#
loop_
_entity_poly.entity_id
_entity_poly.type
_entity_poly.pdbx_seq_one_letter_code
_entity_poly.pdbx_strand_id
1 'polypeptide(L)'
;MKRWLILSAIVVVLLVVTVASAVTEIKPGERGVVRRFGRIVATPGPGLYIGLPWGIDRVDRERVSRERRVTVGFDARKAEDDVKVPEGLLLTGDHNLINIQVVIGYTLEEDEVAKFVLNADRVDALIARAAEAALAQWNAGRAVDDVLLFGRGALPDNLPPWMVRELDLRLAPYELGIRIKKVDVTLLDPPMEVKSAFDAVAQAKAEINTRVNQAEQDAAGRLRAAEATIFRSERQTAAYRNEQLLQARAEADNFLKRLEQYRQSKDNPQYLAGIWWDEVSRLFSKMRQNGRLDLLDHHLGPNGLDITQIPALPKKN
;
A
#
# COMPACT_ATOMS: atom_id res chain seq x y z
N MET A 1 -61.53 5.07 62.93
CA MET A 1 -60.11 4.76 62.75
C MET A 1 -59.81 4.04 61.44
N LYS A 2 -60.49 2.96 61.04
CA LYS A 2 -60.18 2.21 59.78
C LYS A 2 -60.27 3.07 58.47
N ARG A 3 -61.29 3.98 58.38
CA ARG A 3 -61.44 4.83 57.18
C ARG A 3 -60.32 5.86 56.98
N TRP A 4 -59.73 6.37 58.08
CA TRP A 4 -58.64 7.31 58.05
C TRP A 4 -57.30 6.57 57.65
N LEU A 5 -57.16 5.33 58.09
CA LEU A 5 -56.00 4.47 57.70
C LEU A 5 -56.03 4.14 56.18
N ILE A 6 -57.24 3.89 55.63
CA ILE A 6 -57.45 3.64 54.21
C ILE A 6 -57.16 4.90 53.39
N LEU A 7 -57.66 6.06 53.85
CA LEU A 7 -57.35 7.33 53.16
C LEU A 7 -55.85 7.68 53.19
N SER A 8 -55.14 7.46 54.31
CA SER A 8 -53.71 7.71 54.38
C SER A 8 -52.94 6.74 53.52
N ALA A 9 -53.34 5.49 53.41
CA ALA A 9 -52.71 4.50 52.52
C ALA A 9 -52.88 4.90 51.05
N ILE A 10 -54.06 5.36 50.65
CA ILE A 10 -54.30 5.85 49.27
C ILE A 10 -53.41 7.07 48.94
N VAL A 11 -53.32 8.03 49.89
CA VAL A 11 -52.45 9.21 49.71
C VAL A 11 -50.96 8.82 49.57
N VAL A 12 -50.48 7.89 50.37
CA VAL A 12 -49.12 7.39 50.31
C VAL A 12 -48.84 6.69 48.96
N VAL A 13 -49.76 5.82 48.51
CA VAL A 13 -49.66 5.16 47.23
C VAL A 13 -49.66 6.19 46.08
N LEU A 14 -50.53 7.17 46.09
CA LEU A 14 -50.58 8.24 45.12
C LEU A 14 -49.30 9.06 45.08
N LEU A 15 -48.72 9.36 46.23
CA LEU A 15 -47.43 10.06 46.37
C LEU A 15 -46.25 9.22 45.82
N VAL A 16 -46.20 7.92 46.12
CA VAL A 16 -45.18 7.02 45.57
C VAL A 16 -45.30 6.93 44.05
N VAL A 17 -46.51 6.77 43.50
CA VAL A 17 -46.73 6.74 42.05
C VAL A 17 -46.32 8.07 41.41
N THR A 18 -46.60 9.19 42.04
CA THR A 18 -46.23 10.53 41.58
C THR A 18 -44.70 10.67 41.50
N VAL A 19 -43.98 10.29 42.58
CA VAL A 19 -42.52 10.36 42.61
C VAL A 19 -41.89 9.37 41.61
N ALA A 20 -42.41 8.16 41.53
CA ALA A 20 -41.93 7.17 40.56
C ALA A 20 -42.11 7.63 39.10
N SER A 21 -43.20 8.33 38.80
CA SER A 21 -43.43 8.87 37.43
C SER A 21 -42.61 10.10 37.10
N ALA A 22 -42.01 10.77 38.10
CA ALA A 22 -41.18 11.96 37.90
C ALA A 22 -39.71 11.66 37.65
N VAL A 23 -39.23 10.45 38.02
CA VAL A 23 -37.79 10.08 37.93
C VAL A 23 -37.55 9.37 36.61
N THR A 24 -36.56 9.86 35.86
CA THR A 24 -36.07 9.24 34.62
C THR A 24 -34.56 9.06 34.69
N GLU A 25 -34.08 7.85 34.47
CA GLU A 25 -32.69 7.57 34.36
C GLU A 25 -32.18 7.75 32.92
N ILE A 26 -31.07 8.49 32.74
CA ILE A 26 -30.39 8.71 31.49
C ILE A 26 -29.02 7.98 31.60
N LYS A 27 -28.80 7.00 30.73
CA LYS A 27 -27.59 6.17 30.76
C LYS A 27 -26.37 6.92 30.24
N PRO A 28 -25.14 6.49 30.66
CA PRO A 28 -23.91 6.99 30.05
C PRO A 28 -23.93 6.80 28.53
N GLY A 29 -23.57 7.87 27.77
CA GLY A 29 -23.62 7.89 26.30
C GLY A 29 -25.01 8.21 25.71
N GLU A 30 -26.01 8.49 26.56
CA GLU A 30 -27.33 9.04 26.16
C GLU A 30 -27.46 10.50 26.63
N ARG A 31 -28.21 11.27 25.87
CA ARG A 31 -28.68 12.61 26.25
C ARG A 31 -30.20 12.61 26.29
N GLY A 32 -30.74 13.21 27.32
CA GLY A 32 -32.17 13.42 27.45
C GLY A 32 -32.58 14.73 26.79
N VAL A 33 -33.72 14.73 26.11
CA VAL A 33 -34.40 15.96 25.68
C VAL A 33 -35.76 15.99 26.34
N VAL A 34 -35.96 16.95 27.26
CA VAL A 34 -37.20 17.09 28.02
C VAL A 34 -38.12 18.00 27.27
N ARG A 35 -39.29 17.45 26.89
CA ARG A 35 -40.37 18.22 26.27
C ARG A 35 -41.51 18.37 27.25
N ARG A 36 -41.93 19.64 27.47
CA ARG A 36 -43.08 20.01 28.25
C ARG A 36 -44.10 20.67 27.33
N PHE A 37 -45.24 20.05 27.18
CA PHE A 37 -46.30 20.52 26.25
C PHE A 37 -45.77 20.77 24.82
N GLY A 38 -44.83 19.91 24.35
CA GLY A 38 -44.23 20.02 23.03
C GLY A 38 -43.03 20.98 22.93
N ARG A 39 -42.74 21.81 23.96
CA ARG A 39 -41.55 22.70 23.97
C ARG A 39 -40.39 22.03 24.70
N ILE A 40 -39.21 22.16 24.15
CA ILE A 40 -37.95 21.70 24.81
C ILE A 40 -37.66 22.66 25.96
N VAL A 41 -37.53 22.13 27.17
CA VAL A 41 -37.27 22.88 28.41
C VAL A 41 -35.89 22.61 28.98
N ALA A 42 -35.33 21.42 28.75
CA ALA A 42 -34.01 21.03 29.25
C ALA A 42 -33.40 19.90 28.41
N THR A 43 -32.06 19.83 28.41
CA THR A 43 -31.29 18.76 27.80
C THR A 43 -30.34 18.14 28.83
N PRO A 44 -30.89 17.36 29.79
CA PRO A 44 -30.06 16.77 30.85
C PRO A 44 -29.05 15.77 30.31
N GLY A 45 -27.86 15.78 30.92
CA GLY A 45 -26.81 14.80 30.69
C GLY A 45 -27.12 13.44 31.36
N PRO A 46 -26.14 12.50 31.30
CA PRO A 46 -26.25 11.21 31.98
C PRO A 46 -26.48 11.38 33.48
N GLY A 47 -27.37 10.56 34.05
CA GLY A 47 -27.73 10.59 35.47
C GLY A 47 -29.22 10.49 35.71
N LEU A 48 -29.64 10.82 36.92
CA LEU A 48 -31.05 10.86 37.30
C LEU A 48 -31.64 12.26 37.02
N TYR A 49 -32.68 12.31 36.22
CA TYR A 49 -33.44 13.51 35.97
C TYR A 49 -34.78 13.41 36.70
N ILE A 50 -35.13 14.46 37.44
CA ILE A 50 -36.42 14.59 38.14
C ILE A 50 -37.25 15.65 37.43
N GLY A 51 -38.22 15.19 36.70
CA GLY A 51 -39.18 16.06 35.94
C GLY A 51 -40.53 16.20 36.61
N LEU A 52 -41.46 16.82 35.88
CA LEU A 52 -42.86 16.90 36.32
C LEU A 52 -43.55 15.54 36.08
N PRO A 53 -44.29 15.04 37.11
CA PRO A 53 -45.00 13.77 37.05
C PRO A 53 -46.17 13.79 36.05
N TRP A 54 -46.81 12.64 35.88
CA TRP A 54 -48.04 12.46 35.11
C TRP A 54 -47.89 12.70 33.59
N GLY A 55 -46.65 12.55 33.06
CA GLY A 55 -46.39 12.70 31.63
C GLY A 55 -46.39 14.16 31.14
N ILE A 56 -46.36 15.14 32.06
CA ILE A 56 -46.21 16.56 31.70
C ILE A 56 -44.85 16.78 31.06
N ASP A 57 -43.77 16.20 31.67
CA ASP A 57 -42.44 16.13 31.10
C ASP A 57 -42.26 14.80 30.37
N ARG A 58 -42.04 14.88 29.05
CA ARG A 58 -41.68 13.73 28.24
C ARG A 58 -40.17 13.80 27.97
N VAL A 59 -39.44 12.78 28.37
CA VAL A 59 -38.00 12.67 28.18
C VAL A 59 -37.71 11.73 27.01
N ASP A 60 -37.27 12.30 25.88
CA ASP A 60 -36.76 11.54 24.77
C ASP A 60 -35.27 11.29 25.00
N ARG A 61 -34.84 10.03 24.93
CA ARG A 61 -33.47 9.61 25.20
C ARG A 61 -32.80 9.20 23.89
N GLU A 62 -31.74 9.92 23.51
CA GLU A 62 -31.03 9.67 22.28
C GLU A 62 -29.57 9.27 22.57
N ARG A 63 -29.11 8.23 21.91
CA ARG A 63 -27.70 7.77 22.01
C ARG A 63 -26.80 8.63 21.13
N VAL A 64 -25.95 9.42 21.77
CA VAL A 64 -25.05 10.36 21.08
C VAL A 64 -23.87 9.64 20.46
N SER A 65 -23.35 8.63 21.13
CA SER A 65 -22.16 7.87 20.71
C SER A 65 -22.46 6.88 19.56
N ARG A 66 -23.73 6.62 19.25
CA ARG A 66 -24.10 5.67 18.20
C ARG A 66 -23.91 6.28 16.81
N GLU A 67 -23.06 5.64 15.99
CA GLU A 67 -22.99 5.92 14.57
C GLU A 67 -24.26 5.43 13.86
N ARG A 68 -24.93 6.33 13.17
CA ARG A 68 -26.08 6.05 12.31
C ARG A 68 -25.62 6.08 10.86
N ARG A 69 -26.31 5.32 10.00
CA ARG A 69 -25.94 5.15 8.60
C ARG A 69 -27.11 5.38 7.69
N VAL A 70 -26.86 6.13 6.63
CA VAL A 70 -27.80 6.36 5.52
C VAL A 70 -27.12 5.86 4.25
N THR A 71 -27.78 4.98 3.51
CA THR A 71 -27.32 4.50 2.21
C THR A 71 -27.98 5.32 1.12
N VAL A 72 -27.19 5.81 0.17
CA VAL A 72 -27.65 6.68 -0.92
C VAL A 72 -27.05 6.20 -2.23
N GLY A 73 -27.83 6.29 -3.30
CA GLY A 73 -27.39 5.94 -4.65
C GLY A 73 -27.96 4.61 -5.14
N PHE A 74 -27.24 3.94 -6.01
CA PHE A 74 -27.70 2.76 -6.73
C PHE A 74 -28.05 1.59 -5.80
N ASP A 75 -29.27 1.07 -5.94
CA ASP A 75 -29.73 -0.12 -5.23
C ASP A 75 -30.07 -1.21 -6.25
N ALA A 76 -29.20 -2.22 -6.34
CA ALA A 76 -29.37 -3.35 -7.26
C ALA A 76 -30.66 -4.12 -7.05
N ARG A 77 -31.21 -4.13 -5.81
CA ARG A 77 -32.46 -4.84 -5.49
C ARG A 77 -33.70 -4.11 -6.03
N LYS A 78 -33.62 -2.81 -6.18
CA LYS A 78 -34.73 -1.99 -6.75
C LYS A 78 -34.64 -1.89 -8.27
N ALA A 79 -33.46 -2.15 -8.85
CA ALA A 79 -33.24 -2.04 -10.29
C ALA A 79 -33.91 -3.19 -11.10
N GLU A 80 -34.22 -4.32 -10.45
CA GLU A 80 -34.88 -5.47 -11.11
C GLU A 80 -36.40 -5.28 -11.32
N ASP A 81 -37.02 -4.42 -10.53
CA ASP A 81 -38.51 -4.36 -10.47
C ASP A 81 -39.18 -3.25 -11.32
N ASP A 82 -38.43 -2.31 -11.89
CA ASP A 82 -39.05 -1.15 -12.57
C ASP A 82 -38.29 -0.73 -13.83
N VAL A 83 -39.04 -0.46 -14.89
CA VAL A 83 -38.58 0.07 -16.20
C VAL A 83 -38.07 1.53 -16.09
N LYS A 84 -38.07 2.12 -14.89
CA LYS A 84 -37.52 3.45 -14.63
C LYS A 84 -36.01 3.41 -14.46
N VAL A 85 -35.37 4.53 -14.83
CA VAL A 85 -33.93 4.74 -14.60
C VAL A 85 -33.61 4.40 -13.16
N PRO A 86 -32.70 3.44 -12.87
CA PRO A 86 -32.38 3.03 -11.52
C PRO A 86 -31.89 4.23 -10.70
N GLU A 87 -32.34 4.32 -9.45
CA GLU A 87 -31.83 5.31 -8.49
C GLU A 87 -30.30 5.13 -8.36
N GLY A 88 -29.54 6.22 -8.43
CA GLY A 88 -28.06 6.19 -8.30
C GLY A 88 -27.29 5.95 -9.58
N LEU A 89 -27.96 5.87 -10.73
CA LEU A 89 -27.30 5.97 -12.04
C LEU A 89 -26.98 7.44 -12.31
N LEU A 90 -25.70 7.76 -12.40
CA LEU A 90 -25.23 9.13 -12.57
C LEU A 90 -24.51 9.32 -13.91
N LEU A 91 -24.63 10.53 -14.47
CA LEU A 91 -23.93 10.93 -15.68
C LEU A 91 -22.61 11.61 -15.31
N THR A 92 -21.53 11.19 -15.93
CA THR A 92 -20.21 11.81 -15.83
C THR A 92 -20.05 12.98 -16.79
N GLY A 93 -19.01 13.81 -16.63
CA GLY A 93 -18.76 14.97 -17.49
C GLY A 93 -18.46 14.63 -18.94
N ASP A 94 -18.01 13.41 -19.23
CA ASP A 94 -17.77 12.86 -20.55
C ASP A 94 -18.97 12.03 -21.11
N HIS A 95 -20.16 12.23 -20.54
CA HIS A 95 -21.43 11.63 -20.95
C HIS A 95 -21.50 10.10 -20.79
N ASN A 96 -20.70 9.52 -19.90
CA ASN A 96 -20.80 8.12 -19.53
C ASN A 96 -21.72 7.93 -18.33
N LEU A 97 -22.30 6.74 -18.21
CA LEU A 97 -23.14 6.36 -17.07
C LEU A 97 -22.33 5.55 -16.07
N ILE A 98 -22.57 5.81 -14.79
CA ILE A 98 -21.92 5.10 -13.70
C ILE A 98 -22.89 4.84 -12.55
N ASN A 99 -22.80 3.67 -11.94
CA ASN A 99 -23.54 3.30 -10.75
C ASN A 99 -22.70 3.62 -9.51
N ILE A 100 -23.23 4.47 -8.62
CA ILE A 100 -22.55 4.82 -7.38
C ILE A 100 -23.49 4.55 -6.21
N GLN A 101 -23.00 3.87 -5.19
CA GLN A 101 -23.65 3.73 -3.90
C GLN A 101 -22.68 4.15 -2.80
N VAL A 102 -23.16 5.01 -1.92
CA VAL A 102 -22.41 5.48 -0.75
C VAL A 102 -23.18 5.23 0.54
N VAL A 103 -22.44 4.95 1.60
CA VAL A 103 -22.97 4.86 2.96
C VAL A 103 -22.38 6.01 3.78
N ILE A 104 -23.26 6.85 4.29
CA ILE A 104 -22.91 8.03 5.08
C ILE A 104 -23.08 7.69 6.54
N GLY A 105 -21.98 7.72 7.29
CA GLY A 105 -21.96 7.57 8.73
C GLY A 105 -22.02 8.92 9.44
N TYR A 106 -23.00 9.11 10.33
CA TYR A 106 -23.14 10.33 11.11
C TYR A 106 -23.37 10.04 12.60
N THR A 107 -23.05 11.00 13.44
CA THR A 107 -23.29 10.98 14.90
C THR A 107 -24.02 12.23 15.32
N LEU A 108 -24.66 12.17 16.48
CA LEU A 108 -25.29 13.35 17.06
C LEU A 108 -24.23 14.22 17.76
N GLU A 109 -24.41 15.53 17.71
CA GLU A 109 -23.66 16.47 18.54
C GLU A 109 -24.29 16.55 19.94
N GLU A 110 -23.44 16.36 20.97
CA GLU A 110 -23.91 16.28 22.37
C GLU A 110 -24.68 17.53 22.81
N ASP A 111 -24.23 18.71 22.36
CA ASP A 111 -24.82 19.98 22.75
C ASP A 111 -26.05 20.34 21.91
N GLU A 112 -26.26 19.68 20.77
CA GLU A 112 -27.32 20.00 19.81
C GLU A 112 -28.35 18.89 19.65
N VAL A 113 -28.40 17.91 20.56
CA VAL A 113 -29.36 16.78 20.50
C VAL A 113 -30.81 17.27 20.44
N ALA A 114 -31.11 18.43 21.03
CA ALA A 114 -32.44 19.05 20.94
C ALA A 114 -32.88 19.35 19.49
N LYS A 115 -31.95 19.84 18.65
CA LYS A 115 -32.18 20.12 17.23
C LYS A 115 -32.47 18.84 16.47
N PHE A 116 -31.71 17.77 16.79
CA PHE A 116 -31.94 16.45 16.19
C PHE A 116 -33.32 15.90 16.51
N VAL A 117 -33.74 15.92 17.77
CA VAL A 117 -35.07 15.40 18.19
C VAL A 117 -36.21 16.13 17.52
N LEU A 118 -36.07 17.43 17.24
CA LEU A 118 -37.08 18.21 16.51
C LEU A 118 -37.20 17.82 15.03
N ASN A 119 -36.10 17.35 14.44
CA ASN A 119 -35.98 17.05 13.02
C ASN A 119 -35.82 15.54 12.73
N ALA A 120 -35.96 14.67 13.75
CA ALA A 120 -35.61 13.24 13.66
C ALA A 120 -36.22 12.54 12.44
N ASP A 121 -37.45 12.83 12.11
CA ASP A 121 -38.18 12.22 10.99
C ASP A 121 -37.67 12.67 9.61
N ARG A 122 -36.89 13.76 9.55
CA ARG A 122 -36.42 14.37 8.28
C ARG A 122 -34.94 14.25 8.07
N VAL A 123 -34.13 13.96 9.10
CA VAL A 123 -32.68 13.96 9.05
C VAL A 123 -32.17 13.02 7.97
N ASP A 124 -32.60 11.76 7.95
CA ASP A 124 -32.15 10.78 6.99
C ASP A 124 -32.52 11.17 5.54
N ALA A 125 -33.70 11.71 5.33
CA ALA A 125 -34.15 12.20 4.02
C ALA A 125 -33.34 13.42 3.56
N LEU A 126 -33.03 14.35 4.46
CA LEU A 126 -32.19 15.51 4.13
C LEU A 126 -30.77 15.13 3.81
N ILE A 127 -30.19 14.21 4.58
CA ILE A 127 -28.86 13.65 4.28
C ILE A 127 -28.85 12.98 2.90
N ALA A 128 -29.86 12.15 2.60
CA ALA A 128 -29.97 11.47 1.31
C ALA A 128 -30.05 12.47 0.15
N ARG A 129 -30.89 13.48 0.24
CA ARG A 129 -31.05 14.51 -0.81
C ARG A 129 -29.77 15.35 -1.00
N ALA A 130 -29.12 15.75 0.11
CA ALA A 130 -27.86 16.48 0.05
C ALA A 130 -26.78 15.63 -0.60
N ALA A 131 -26.75 14.34 -0.28
CA ALA A 131 -25.79 13.40 -0.84
C ALA A 131 -26.00 13.13 -2.33
N GLU A 132 -27.24 12.93 -2.77
CA GLU A 132 -27.58 12.80 -4.19
C GLU A 132 -27.10 14.01 -4.99
N ALA A 133 -27.39 15.22 -4.49
CA ALA A 133 -26.96 16.45 -5.13
C ALA A 133 -25.42 16.61 -5.14
N ALA A 134 -24.73 16.21 -4.06
CA ALA A 134 -23.27 16.22 -3.98
C ALA A 134 -22.65 15.21 -4.94
N LEU A 135 -23.17 13.99 -5.01
CA LEU A 135 -22.73 12.96 -5.97
C LEU A 135 -22.88 13.42 -7.42
N ALA A 136 -24.05 13.98 -7.76
CA ALA A 136 -24.29 14.49 -9.10
C ALA A 136 -23.30 15.61 -9.48
N GLN A 137 -23.05 16.54 -8.57
CA GLN A 137 -22.09 17.63 -8.78
C GLN A 137 -20.66 17.11 -8.95
N TRP A 138 -20.25 16.15 -8.13
CA TRP A 138 -18.89 15.60 -8.19
C TRP A 138 -18.63 14.85 -9.50
N ASN A 139 -19.62 14.08 -9.98
CA ASN A 139 -19.55 13.32 -11.22
C ASN A 139 -19.60 14.21 -12.47
N ALA A 140 -20.46 15.23 -12.49
CA ALA A 140 -20.67 16.08 -13.65
C ALA A 140 -19.38 16.82 -14.09
N GLY A 141 -18.45 17.03 -13.20
CA GLY A 141 -17.18 17.70 -13.48
C GLY A 141 -16.01 16.77 -13.87
N ARG A 142 -16.24 15.46 -14.02
CA ARG A 142 -15.15 14.46 -14.17
C ARG A 142 -15.45 13.46 -15.29
N ALA A 143 -14.36 13.00 -15.97
CA ALA A 143 -14.44 11.87 -16.86
C ALA A 143 -14.64 10.55 -16.10
N VAL A 144 -15.17 9.54 -16.75
CA VAL A 144 -15.44 8.23 -16.11
C VAL A 144 -14.16 7.58 -15.56
N ASP A 145 -13.04 7.69 -16.24
CA ASP A 145 -11.75 7.18 -15.77
C ASP A 145 -11.32 7.85 -14.46
N ASP A 146 -11.50 9.17 -14.33
CA ASP A 146 -11.22 9.92 -13.11
C ASP A 146 -12.18 9.55 -11.98
N VAL A 147 -13.46 9.35 -12.30
CA VAL A 147 -14.46 8.91 -11.32
C VAL A 147 -14.11 7.54 -10.77
N LEU A 148 -13.70 6.59 -11.62
CA LEU A 148 -13.27 5.26 -11.19
C LEU A 148 -11.97 5.30 -10.38
N LEU A 149 -11.04 6.20 -10.70
CA LEU A 149 -9.75 6.34 -10.02
C LEU A 149 -9.89 7.06 -8.67
N PHE A 150 -10.59 8.19 -8.63
CA PHE A 150 -10.71 9.07 -7.46
C PHE A 150 -11.99 8.83 -6.64
N GLY A 151 -12.88 7.99 -7.13
CA GLY A 151 -14.12 7.66 -6.43
C GLY A 151 -13.92 6.89 -5.12
N ARG A 152 -12.75 6.29 -4.93
CA ARG A 152 -12.36 5.55 -3.71
C ARG A 152 -11.06 6.10 -3.15
N GLY A 153 -10.81 5.84 -1.86
CA GLY A 153 -9.56 6.22 -1.20
C GLY A 153 -9.71 7.43 -0.28
N ALA A 154 -8.61 7.79 0.37
CA ALA A 154 -8.58 8.77 1.47
C ALA A 154 -7.89 10.09 1.11
N LEU A 155 -7.44 10.29 -0.14
CA LEU A 155 -6.83 11.55 -0.55
C LEU A 155 -7.86 12.69 -0.53
N PRO A 156 -7.47 13.93 -0.25
CA PRO A 156 -8.41 15.06 -0.06
C PRO A 156 -9.36 15.31 -1.24
N ASP A 157 -8.93 15.02 -2.46
CA ASP A 157 -9.69 15.22 -3.70
C ASP A 157 -10.55 14.00 -4.09
N ASN A 158 -10.40 12.89 -3.36
CA ASN A 158 -11.23 11.71 -3.58
C ASN A 158 -12.66 11.96 -3.09
N LEU A 159 -13.59 11.20 -3.65
CA LEU A 159 -15.02 11.33 -3.36
C LEU A 159 -15.35 11.29 -1.85
N PRO A 160 -14.87 10.31 -1.05
CA PRO A 160 -15.30 10.23 0.35
C PRO A 160 -14.95 11.47 1.18
N PRO A 161 -13.69 11.96 1.26
CA PRO A 161 -13.35 13.14 2.06
C PRO A 161 -13.92 14.43 1.47
N TRP A 162 -14.03 14.55 0.15
CA TRP A 162 -14.70 15.68 -0.48
C TRP A 162 -16.16 15.73 -0.09
N MET A 163 -16.83 14.57 -0.11
CA MET A 163 -18.26 14.46 0.19
C MET A 163 -18.57 14.78 1.66
N VAL A 164 -17.68 14.39 2.60
CA VAL A 164 -17.84 14.79 4.02
C VAL A 164 -17.90 16.30 4.15
N ARG A 165 -16.95 17.02 3.53
CA ARG A 165 -16.90 18.49 3.58
C ARG A 165 -18.12 19.13 2.90
N GLU A 166 -18.52 18.60 1.76
CA GLU A 166 -19.65 19.13 0.99
C GLU A 166 -20.96 18.92 1.72
N LEU A 167 -21.15 17.76 2.36
CA LEU A 167 -22.34 17.47 3.16
C LEU A 167 -22.42 18.37 4.40
N ASP A 168 -21.31 18.59 5.10
CA ASP A 168 -21.28 19.51 6.24
C ASP A 168 -21.70 20.93 5.82
N LEU A 169 -21.21 21.42 4.67
CA LEU A 169 -21.59 22.73 4.14
C LEU A 169 -23.07 22.80 3.75
N ARG A 170 -23.61 21.78 3.10
CA ARG A 170 -25.00 21.74 2.63
C ARG A 170 -26.00 21.55 3.75
N LEU A 171 -25.63 20.80 4.79
CA LEU A 171 -26.51 20.50 5.92
C LEU A 171 -26.43 21.57 7.02
N ALA A 172 -25.39 22.39 7.07
CA ALA A 172 -25.21 23.45 8.06
C ALA A 172 -26.45 24.38 8.20
N PRO A 173 -27.10 24.87 7.10
CA PRO A 173 -28.26 25.76 7.21
C PRO A 173 -29.48 25.13 7.86
N TYR A 174 -29.59 23.79 7.90
CA TYR A 174 -30.75 23.08 8.46
C TYR A 174 -30.65 22.86 9.97
N GLU A 175 -29.48 23.14 10.57
CA GLU A 175 -29.26 23.02 12.02
C GLU A 175 -29.75 21.68 12.60
N LEU A 176 -29.33 20.56 12.01
CA LEU A 176 -29.82 19.22 12.34
C LEU A 176 -29.26 18.63 13.64
N GLY A 177 -28.25 19.24 14.22
CA GLY A 177 -27.54 18.70 15.41
C GLY A 177 -26.80 17.39 15.15
N ILE A 178 -26.30 17.19 13.93
CA ILE A 178 -25.58 16.02 13.50
C ILE A 178 -24.19 16.40 12.98
N ARG A 179 -23.27 15.45 13.00
CA ARG A 179 -21.94 15.58 12.40
C ARG A 179 -21.67 14.40 11.50
N ILE A 180 -21.30 14.67 10.26
CA ILE A 180 -20.88 13.63 9.33
C ILE A 180 -19.49 13.14 9.75
N LYS A 181 -19.35 11.84 9.97
CA LYS A 181 -18.07 11.22 10.40
C LYS A 181 -17.28 10.68 9.22
N LYS A 182 -17.97 9.99 8.33
CA LYS A 182 -17.36 9.33 7.18
C LYS A 182 -18.37 9.08 6.08
N VAL A 183 -17.84 8.92 4.89
CA VAL A 183 -18.57 8.44 3.72
C VAL A 183 -17.81 7.25 3.18
N ASP A 184 -18.46 6.11 3.05
CA ASP A 184 -17.91 4.89 2.51
C ASP A 184 -18.55 4.63 1.13
N VAL A 185 -17.73 4.45 0.08
CA VAL A 185 -18.22 4.08 -1.25
C VAL A 185 -18.33 2.56 -1.31
N THR A 186 -19.58 2.08 -1.38
CA THR A 186 -19.90 0.64 -1.37
C THR A 186 -19.90 0.07 -2.78
N LEU A 187 -20.45 0.83 -3.75
CA LEU A 187 -20.49 0.46 -5.15
C LEU A 187 -19.99 1.65 -5.99
N LEU A 188 -19.13 1.34 -6.95
CA LEU A 188 -18.65 2.28 -7.95
C LEU A 188 -18.24 1.46 -9.17
N ASP A 189 -19.18 1.24 -10.05
CA ASP A 189 -19.03 0.40 -11.23
C ASP A 189 -19.78 1.00 -12.43
N PRO A 190 -19.30 0.79 -13.66
CA PRO A 190 -20.09 1.08 -14.83
C PRO A 190 -21.33 0.17 -14.90
N PRO A 191 -22.38 0.52 -15.67
CA PRO A 191 -23.54 -0.32 -15.90
C PRO A 191 -23.13 -1.73 -16.39
N MET A 192 -23.93 -2.73 -16.00
CA MET A 192 -23.61 -4.16 -16.28
C MET A 192 -23.42 -4.45 -17.76
N GLU A 193 -24.15 -3.75 -18.64
CA GLU A 193 -24.11 -3.93 -20.09
C GLU A 193 -22.76 -3.58 -20.70
N VAL A 194 -22.03 -2.63 -20.10
CA VAL A 194 -20.73 -2.16 -20.61
C VAL A 194 -19.56 -2.58 -19.74
N LYS A 195 -19.82 -3.21 -18.60
CA LYS A 195 -18.80 -3.59 -17.62
C LYS A 195 -17.70 -4.46 -18.25
N SER A 196 -18.06 -5.44 -19.07
CA SER A 196 -17.08 -6.31 -19.74
C SER A 196 -16.12 -5.55 -20.65
N ALA A 197 -16.58 -4.48 -21.32
CA ALA A 197 -15.75 -3.65 -22.17
C ALA A 197 -14.78 -2.80 -21.32
N PHE A 198 -15.25 -2.24 -20.20
CA PHE A 198 -14.39 -1.52 -19.25
C PHE A 198 -13.31 -2.42 -18.63
N ASP A 199 -13.69 -3.63 -18.23
CA ASP A 199 -12.76 -4.62 -17.65
C ASP A 199 -11.69 -5.00 -18.70
N ALA A 200 -12.06 -5.19 -19.96
CA ALA A 200 -11.11 -5.47 -21.04
C ALA A 200 -10.11 -4.32 -21.25
N VAL A 201 -10.57 -3.06 -21.23
CA VAL A 201 -9.70 -1.89 -21.32
C VAL A 201 -8.78 -1.77 -20.12
N ALA A 202 -9.30 -2.00 -18.91
CA ALA A 202 -8.51 -1.97 -17.68
C ALA A 202 -7.42 -3.05 -17.69
N GLN A 203 -7.77 -4.26 -18.16
CA GLN A 203 -6.82 -5.37 -18.29
C GLN A 203 -5.73 -5.04 -19.35
N ALA A 204 -6.10 -4.48 -20.49
CA ALA A 204 -5.14 -4.08 -21.52
C ALA A 204 -4.19 -2.99 -21.00
N LYS A 205 -4.69 -1.98 -20.29
CA LYS A 205 -3.86 -0.95 -19.64
C LYS A 205 -2.89 -1.56 -18.63
N ALA A 206 -3.35 -2.50 -17.80
CA ALA A 206 -2.52 -3.21 -16.83
C ALA A 206 -1.43 -4.05 -17.51
N GLU A 207 -1.74 -4.73 -18.60
CA GLU A 207 -0.77 -5.50 -19.39
C GLU A 207 0.30 -4.61 -20.02
N ILE A 208 -0.09 -3.47 -20.60
CA ILE A 208 0.86 -2.48 -21.13
C ILE A 208 1.81 -2.01 -20.03
N ASN A 209 1.30 -1.60 -18.88
CA ASN A 209 2.11 -1.16 -17.75
C ASN A 209 3.08 -2.26 -17.28
N THR A 210 2.61 -3.51 -17.22
CA THR A 210 3.45 -4.65 -16.87
C THR A 210 4.59 -4.84 -17.87
N ARG A 211 4.30 -4.75 -19.18
CA ARG A 211 5.31 -4.86 -20.23
C ARG A 211 6.33 -3.72 -20.19
N VAL A 212 5.87 -2.48 -19.95
CA VAL A 212 6.75 -1.32 -19.80
C VAL A 212 7.69 -1.51 -18.61
N ASN A 213 7.15 -1.86 -17.44
CA ASN A 213 7.95 -2.11 -16.24
C ASN A 213 8.96 -3.26 -16.43
N GLN A 214 8.57 -4.33 -17.14
CA GLN A 214 9.48 -5.42 -17.47
C GLN A 214 10.61 -4.96 -18.38
N ALA A 215 10.28 -4.19 -19.44
CA ALA A 215 11.28 -3.66 -20.36
C ALA A 215 12.28 -2.71 -19.67
N GLU A 216 11.80 -1.88 -18.75
CA GLU A 216 12.66 -1.00 -17.93
C GLU A 216 13.57 -1.81 -16.99
N GLN A 217 13.04 -2.85 -16.34
CA GLN A 217 13.83 -3.75 -15.50
C GLN A 217 14.89 -4.50 -16.29
N ASP A 218 14.55 -5.00 -17.48
CA ASP A 218 15.48 -5.68 -18.39
C ASP A 218 16.58 -4.73 -18.88
N ALA A 219 16.22 -3.50 -19.25
CA ALA A 219 17.18 -2.48 -19.65
C ALA A 219 18.15 -2.15 -18.51
N ALA A 220 17.64 -1.92 -17.30
CA ALA A 220 18.45 -1.67 -16.11
C ALA A 220 19.33 -2.90 -15.76
N GLY A 221 18.81 -4.11 -15.94
CA GLY A 221 19.56 -5.36 -15.76
C GLY A 221 20.75 -5.48 -16.72
N ARG A 222 20.53 -5.21 -18.00
CA ARG A 222 21.58 -5.22 -19.04
C ARG A 222 22.64 -4.17 -18.79
N LEU A 223 22.24 -2.97 -18.37
CA LEU A 223 23.18 -1.91 -18.04
C LEU A 223 24.09 -2.32 -16.88
N ARG A 224 23.52 -2.81 -15.79
CA ARG A 224 24.31 -3.30 -14.63
C ARG A 224 25.24 -4.48 -15.00
N ALA A 225 24.78 -5.38 -15.86
CA ALA A 225 25.61 -6.50 -16.33
C ALA A 225 26.78 -6.01 -17.18
N ALA A 226 26.59 -5.02 -18.05
CA ALA A 226 27.63 -4.39 -18.83
C ALA A 226 28.67 -3.67 -17.94
N GLU A 227 28.21 -2.86 -16.99
CA GLU A 227 29.07 -2.20 -16.00
C GLU A 227 29.89 -3.20 -15.18
N ALA A 228 29.28 -4.28 -14.71
CA ALA A 228 29.98 -5.34 -13.99
C ALA A 228 31.04 -6.04 -14.86
N THR A 229 30.78 -6.17 -16.16
CA THR A 229 31.74 -6.77 -17.12
C THR A 229 32.91 -5.83 -17.35
N ILE A 230 32.67 -4.54 -17.55
CA ILE A 230 33.72 -3.52 -17.68
C ILE A 230 34.59 -3.50 -16.42
N PHE A 231 33.97 -3.40 -15.25
CA PHE A 231 34.70 -3.39 -13.97
C PHE A 231 35.57 -4.65 -13.78
N ARG A 232 35.02 -5.82 -14.14
CA ARG A 232 35.77 -7.08 -14.08
C ARG A 232 36.96 -7.07 -15.03
N SER A 233 36.79 -6.63 -16.28
CA SER A 233 37.85 -6.52 -17.27
C SER A 233 38.95 -5.55 -16.82
N GLU A 234 38.60 -4.40 -16.31
CA GLU A 234 39.54 -3.42 -15.77
C GLU A 234 40.36 -4.00 -14.61
N ARG A 235 39.71 -4.68 -13.67
CA ARG A 235 40.39 -5.34 -12.55
C ARG A 235 41.31 -6.44 -12.99
N GLN A 236 40.90 -7.28 -13.95
CA GLN A 236 41.76 -8.33 -14.51
C GLN A 236 42.95 -7.75 -15.24
N THR A 237 42.77 -6.70 -16.03
CA THR A 237 43.87 -6.03 -16.74
C THR A 237 44.85 -5.39 -15.77
N ALA A 238 44.36 -4.73 -14.71
CA ALA A 238 45.21 -4.14 -13.67
C ALA A 238 46.01 -5.22 -12.92
N ALA A 239 45.36 -6.35 -12.57
CA ALA A 239 46.01 -7.48 -11.93
C ALA A 239 47.12 -8.08 -12.82
N TYR A 240 46.81 -8.35 -14.08
CA TYR A 240 47.77 -8.86 -15.05
C TYR A 240 48.96 -7.90 -15.23
N ARG A 241 48.68 -6.60 -15.38
CA ARG A 241 49.77 -5.60 -15.47
C ARG A 241 50.68 -5.62 -14.24
N ASN A 242 50.09 -5.66 -13.05
CA ASN A 242 50.86 -5.69 -11.81
C ASN A 242 51.67 -6.97 -11.69
N GLU A 243 51.13 -8.12 -12.06
CA GLU A 243 51.83 -9.39 -12.09
C GLU A 243 53.05 -9.34 -13.03
N GLN A 244 52.86 -8.84 -14.26
CA GLN A 244 53.95 -8.69 -15.23
C GLN A 244 55.04 -7.73 -14.72
N LEU A 245 54.66 -6.61 -14.10
CA LEU A 245 55.63 -5.68 -13.52
C LEU A 245 56.41 -6.28 -12.36
N LEU A 246 55.73 -7.02 -11.47
CA LEU A 246 56.40 -7.70 -10.35
C LEU A 246 57.35 -8.81 -10.85
N GLN A 247 56.92 -9.58 -11.84
CA GLN A 247 57.74 -10.60 -12.44
C GLN A 247 58.99 -10.00 -13.10
N ALA A 248 58.83 -8.97 -13.93
CA ALA A 248 59.97 -8.30 -14.58
C ALA A 248 60.95 -7.68 -13.57
N ARG A 249 60.42 -7.08 -12.48
CA ARG A 249 61.28 -6.57 -11.38
C ARG A 249 62.04 -7.70 -10.68
N ALA A 250 61.34 -8.80 -10.36
CA ALA A 250 61.99 -9.94 -9.72
C ALA A 250 63.09 -10.56 -10.60
N GLU A 251 62.87 -10.64 -11.92
CA GLU A 251 63.85 -11.11 -12.88
C GLU A 251 65.08 -10.17 -12.95
N ALA A 252 64.83 -8.86 -13.00
CA ALA A 252 65.90 -7.85 -12.98
C ALA A 252 66.71 -7.90 -11.69
N ASP A 253 66.06 -7.98 -10.52
CA ASP A 253 66.72 -8.09 -9.22
C ASP A 253 67.59 -9.39 -9.13
N ASN A 254 67.02 -10.49 -9.61
CA ASN A 254 67.74 -11.75 -9.66
C ASN A 254 68.97 -11.67 -10.58
N PHE A 255 68.83 -11.01 -11.73
CA PHE A 255 69.98 -10.79 -12.64
C PHE A 255 71.04 -9.92 -11.97
N LEU A 256 70.69 -8.82 -11.33
CA LEU A 256 71.63 -7.94 -10.64
C LEU A 256 72.35 -8.67 -9.51
N LYS A 257 71.64 -9.45 -8.70
CA LYS A 257 72.23 -10.29 -7.65
C LYS A 257 73.24 -11.31 -8.24
N ARG A 258 72.91 -11.99 -9.35
CA ARG A 258 73.81 -12.93 -10.03
C ARG A 258 75.00 -12.21 -10.61
N LEU A 259 74.83 -11.00 -11.17
CA LEU A 259 75.93 -10.19 -11.70
C LEU A 259 76.89 -9.78 -10.59
N GLU A 260 76.41 -9.43 -9.43
CA GLU A 260 77.22 -9.08 -8.28
C GLU A 260 78.00 -10.26 -7.75
N GLN A 261 77.36 -11.44 -7.63
CA GLN A 261 78.02 -12.69 -7.28
C GLN A 261 79.11 -13.10 -8.31
N TYR A 262 78.84 -12.88 -9.61
CA TYR A 262 79.85 -13.13 -10.66
C TYR A 262 81.06 -12.19 -10.52
N ARG A 263 80.85 -10.93 -10.23
CA ARG A 263 81.94 -9.95 -10.02
C ARG A 263 82.81 -10.32 -8.82
N GLN A 264 82.18 -10.84 -7.76
CA GLN A 264 82.94 -11.32 -6.58
C GLN A 264 83.68 -12.64 -6.81
N SER A 265 83.19 -13.51 -7.73
CA SER A 265 83.72 -14.82 -8.02
C SER A 265 84.57 -14.87 -9.33
N LYS A 266 85.08 -13.71 -9.75
CA LYS A 266 85.74 -13.51 -11.07
C LYS A 266 86.89 -14.46 -11.37
N ASP A 267 87.51 -15.05 -10.35
CA ASP A 267 88.62 -15.99 -10.47
C ASP A 267 88.18 -17.47 -10.47
N ASN A 268 86.92 -17.78 -10.42
CA ASN A 268 86.39 -19.13 -10.43
C ASN A 268 85.75 -19.50 -11.78
N PRO A 269 86.47 -20.24 -12.67
CA PRO A 269 85.98 -20.59 -14.01
C PRO A 269 84.73 -21.53 -13.97
N GLN A 270 84.52 -22.23 -12.86
CA GLN A 270 83.38 -23.13 -12.70
C GLN A 270 82.09 -22.41 -12.36
N TYR A 271 82.11 -21.11 -11.98
CA TYR A 271 80.92 -20.33 -11.59
C TYR A 271 79.90 -20.17 -12.75
N LEU A 272 80.37 -19.84 -13.94
CA LEU A 272 79.53 -19.75 -15.13
C LEU A 272 78.94 -21.10 -15.55
N ALA A 273 79.70 -22.18 -15.42
CA ALA A 273 79.20 -23.53 -15.67
C ALA A 273 78.07 -23.90 -14.66
N GLY A 274 78.23 -23.50 -13.39
CA GLY A 274 77.23 -23.73 -12.37
C GLY A 274 75.90 -22.99 -12.70
N ILE A 275 75.98 -21.73 -13.11
CA ILE A 275 74.79 -20.95 -13.53
C ILE A 275 74.12 -21.61 -14.75
N TRP A 276 74.94 -22.06 -15.72
CA TRP A 276 74.42 -22.72 -16.91
C TRP A 276 73.65 -24.00 -16.55
N TRP A 277 74.21 -24.85 -15.70
CA TRP A 277 73.60 -26.08 -15.24
C TRP A 277 72.29 -25.80 -14.41
N ASP A 278 72.29 -24.76 -13.58
CA ASP A 278 71.09 -24.35 -12.83
C ASP A 278 69.94 -23.90 -13.76
N GLU A 279 70.27 -23.14 -14.81
CA GLU A 279 69.27 -22.66 -15.76
C GLU A 279 68.75 -23.78 -16.67
N VAL A 280 69.63 -24.68 -17.09
CA VAL A 280 69.24 -25.89 -17.84
C VAL A 280 68.36 -26.78 -16.97
N SER A 281 68.70 -26.99 -15.69
CA SER A 281 67.83 -27.75 -14.75
C SER A 281 66.47 -27.14 -14.55
N ARG A 282 66.38 -25.79 -14.46
CA ARG A 282 65.11 -25.09 -14.41
C ARG A 282 64.30 -25.23 -15.68
N LEU A 283 64.94 -25.14 -16.84
CA LEU A 283 64.31 -25.35 -18.12
C LEU A 283 63.69 -26.76 -18.20
N PHE A 284 64.44 -27.76 -17.85
CA PHE A 284 63.97 -29.14 -17.84
C PHE A 284 62.90 -29.39 -16.83
N SER A 285 62.95 -28.74 -15.65
CA SER A 285 61.87 -28.80 -14.65
C SER A 285 60.59 -28.18 -15.17
N LYS A 286 60.66 -27.02 -15.83
CA LYS A 286 59.44 -26.38 -16.48
C LYS A 286 58.92 -27.23 -17.64
N MET A 287 59.78 -27.81 -18.44
CA MET A 287 59.38 -28.73 -19.52
C MET A 287 58.66 -29.96 -18.96
N ARG A 288 59.17 -30.53 -17.84
CA ARG A 288 58.51 -31.65 -17.14
C ARG A 288 57.12 -31.28 -16.57
N GLN A 289 57.03 -30.14 -15.94
CA GLN A 289 55.73 -29.67 -15.45
C GLN A 289 54.71 -29.46 -16.58
N ASN A 290 55.18 -29.11 -17.78
CA ASN A 290 54.32 -28.91 -18.95
C ASN A 290 54.09 -30.21 -19.76
N GLY A 291 54.50 -31.37 -19.23
CA GLY A 291 54.30 -32.68 -19.85
C GLY A 291 55.08 -32.91 -21.14
N ARG A 292 56.12 -32.14 -21.40
CA ARG A 292 56.94 -32.26 -22.65
C ARG A 292 58.20 -33.08 -22.53
N LEU A 293 58.57 -33.55 -21.34
CA LEU A 293 59.81 -34.29 -21.07
C LEU A 293 59.65 -35.82 -20.96
N ASP A 294 58.43 -36.29 -20.69
CA ASP A 294 58.16 -37.73 -20.57
C ASP A 294 58.31 -38.50 -21.92
N LEU A 295 58.42 -37.75 -23.00
CA LEU A 295 58.58 -38.31 -24.35
C LEU A 295 60.03 -38.59 -24.77
N LEU A 296 61.03 -38.09 -24.04
CA LEU A 296 62.41 -38.21 -24.43
C LEU A 296 63.05 -39.55 -23.99
N ASP A 297 62.54 -40.12 -22.90
CA ASP A 297 63.13 -41.31 -22.28
C ASP A 297 62.72 -42.64 -22.94
N HIS A 298 61.58 -42.64 -23.64
CA HIS A 298 61.00 -43.84 -24.28
C HIS A 298 61.37 -44.01 -25.77
N HIS A 299 62.00 -42.99 -26.36
CA HIS A 299 62.30 -42.99 -27.80
C HIS A 299 63.76 -42.91 -28.14
N LEU A 300 64.66 -43.16 -27.15
CA LEU A 300 66.09 -43.37 -27.37
C LEU A 300 66.28 -44.82 -27.77
N GLY A 301 66.09 -45.10 -29.06
CA GLY A 301 66.51 -46.38 -29.64
C GLY A 301 68.01 -46.46 -29.81
N PRO A 302 68.57 -47.66 -30.16
CA PRO A 302 70.03 -47.88 -30.31
C PRO A 302 70.72 -47.03 -31.38
N ASN A 303 69.90 -46.31 -32.20
CA ASN A 303 70.35 -45.41 -33.27
C ASN A 303 70.08 -43.92 -33.06
N GLY A 304 69.71 -43.50 -31.82
CA GLY A 304 69.36 -42.07 -31.50
C GLY A 304 67.87 -41.72 -31.50
N LEU A 305 67.56 -40.47 -31.35
CA LEU A 305 66.21 -39.97 -31.24
C LEU A 305 65.45 -40.16 -32.57
N ASP A 306 64.39 -40.97 -32.56
CA ASP A 306 63.47 -41.09 -33.68
C ASP A 306 62.27 -40.07 -33.49
N ILE A 307 62.42 -38.90 -34.12
CA ILE A 307 61.43 -37.78 -34.04
C ILE A 307 60.16 -38.10 -34.79
N THR A 308 60.16 -39.15 -35.64
CA THR A 308 58.95 -39.47 -36.45
C THR A 308 57.86 -40.18 -35.67
N GLN A 309 58.14 -40.66 -34.43
CA GLN A 309 57.21 -41.39 -33.58
C GLN A 309 56.50 -40.49 -32.51
N ILE A 310 56.74 -39.18 -32.49
CA ILE A 310 56.10 -38.30 -31.55
C ILE A 310 54.67 -38.08 -31.99
N PRO A 311 53.65 -38.60 -31.25
CA PRO A 311 52.24 -38.41 -31.61
C PRO A 311 51.87 -36.91 -31.57
N ALA A 312 51.17 -36.46 -32.59
CA ALA A 312 50.64 -35.08 -32.63
C ALA A 312 49.81 -34.79 -31.40
N LEU A 313 50.14 -33.73 -30.66
CA LEU A 313 49.39 -33.29 -29.50
C LEU A 313 47.92 -33.06 -29.86
N PRO A 314 46.93 -33.53 -29.07
CA PRO A 314 45.50 -33.25 -29.31
C PRO A 314 45.27 -31.74 -29.31
N LYS A 315 44.57 -31.24 -30.36
CA LYS A 315 44.12 -29.85 -30.38
C LYS A 315 43.18 -29.64 -29.22
N LYS A 316 43.52 -28.70 -28.34
CA LYS A 316 42.63 -28.23 -27.28
C LYS A 316 41.49 -27.46 -27.95
N ASN A 317 40.30 -28.04 -27.88
CA ASN A 317 39.05 -27.32 -28.24
C ASN A 317 38.77 -26.18 -27.27
#